data_22bab8502671df46fea9ff565f1fe57f
#
_entry.id   22bab8502671df46fea9ff565f1fe57f
#
_cell.length_a   1.000
_cell.length_b   1.000
_cell.length_c   1.000
_cell.angle_alpha   90.00
_cell.angle_beta   90.00
_cell.angle_gamma   90.00
#
_symmetry.space_group_name_H-M   'P 1'
#
loop_
_entity.id
_entity.type
_entity.pdbx_description
1 polymer ?
#
loop_
_entity_poly.entity_id
_entity_poly.type
_entity_poly.pdbx_seq_one_letter_code
_entity_poly.pdbx_strand_id
1 'polypeptide(L)'
;MKALVLKELSIKVRNYNEKKYLQYVDHIILANPPMGSKSYKSQSTTIIENFPKIEYLTPLEQIKKRKGNFILYHGHIGPERGLKELVYAMKQVVSIVPSASLNIVGTFRTKNFEDNIRNLIEALELQSSIMITDQVPHSQIWGIINKHRVGVIPFRRTPLTEENTPTKLFEMMICGLELVVSKLPPAQFFLNNSVHWCNPDNINSISRSLISALNTKDDLSNIYENRRLIKEKYNWEKKQKDYLTLFKTQ
;
A
#
# COMPACT_ATOMS: atom_id res chain seq x y z
N MET A 1 29.52 5.99 -14.40
CA MET A 1 29.58 5.16 -15.62
C MET A 1 29.72 3.66 -15.31
N LYS A 2 30.76 3.16 -14.60
CA LYS A 2 30.91 1.72 -14.25
C LYS A 2 29.71 1.10 -13.51
N ALA A 3 29.11 1.81 -12.54
CA ALA A 3 27.97 1.30 -11.77
C ALA A 3 26.70 1.11 -12.63
N LEU A 4 26.46 1.98 -13.60
CA LEU A 4 25.33 1.87 -14.53
C LEU A 4 25.49 0.66 -15.46
N VAL A 5 26.68 0.45 -15.99
CA VAL A 5 27.02 -0.69 -16.87
C VAL A 5 26.85 -2.02 -16.12
N LEU A 6 27.34 -2.09 -14.87
CA LEU A 6 27.17 -3.28 -14.02
C LEU A 6 25.70 -3.56 -13.72
N LYS A 7 24.89 -2.54 -13.49
CA LYS A 7 23.44 -2.67 -13.26
C LYS A 7 22.73 -3.20 -14.51
N GLU A 8 23.04 -2.66 -15.69
CA GLU A 8 22.46 -3.15 -16.95
C GLU A 8 22.86 -4.58 -17.26
N LEU A 9 24.14 -4.93 -17.03
CA LEU A 9 24.63 -6.28 -17.21
C LEU A 9 23.92 -7.27 -16.26
N SER A 10 23.76 -6.91 -15.00
CA SER A 10 23.03 -7.74 -14.01
C SER A 10 21.57 -7.97 -14.41
N ILE A 11 20.90 -6.96 -14.98
CA ILE A 11 19.53 -7.09 -15.49
C ILE A 11 19.48 -8.05 -16.69
N LYS A 12 20.42 -7.92 -17.64
CA LYS A 12 20.49 -8.81 -18.80
C LYS A 12 20.74 -10.27 -18.40
N VAL A 13 21.68 -10.50 -17.48
CA VAL A 13 21.97 -11.84 -16.96
C VAL A 13 20.77 -12.44 -16.25
N ARG A 14 20.09 -11.65 -15.41
CA ARG A 14 18.85 -12.08 -14.74
C ARG A 14 17.77 -12.47 -15.74
N ASN A 15 17.50 -11.62 -16.73
CA ASN A 15 16.48 -11.88 -17.74
C ASN A 15 16.82 -13.10 -18.61
N TYR A 16 18.10 -13.30 -18.92
CA TYR A 16 18.55 -14.50 -19.62
C TYR A 16 18.31 -15.77 -18.79
N ASN A 17 18.71 -15.74 -17.52
CA ASN A 17 18.50 -16.87 -16.61
C ASN A 17 17.02 -17.15 -16.39
N GLU A 18 16.19 -16.10 -16.20
CA GLU A 18 14.73 -16.22 -16.09
C GLU A 18 14.16 -16.97 -17.31
N LYS A 19 14.50 -16.54 -18.53
CA LYS A 19 14.05 -17.21 -19.76
C LYS A 19 14.53 -18.67 -19.86
N LYS A 20 15.77 -18.94 -19.47
CA LYS A 20 16.35 -20.27 -19.50
C LYS A 20 15.63 -21.22 -18.54
N TYR A 21 15.27 -20.75 -17.33
CA TYR A 21 14.61 -21.61 -16.34
C TYR A 21 13.11 -21.72 -16.57
N LEU A 22 12.46 -20.74 -17.16
CA LEU A 22 11.04 -20.78 -17.48
C LEU A 22 10.65 -21.95 -18.41
N GLN A 23 11.56 -22.43 -19.23
CA GLN A 23 11.29 -23.61 -20.09
C GLN A 23 11.05 -24.91 -19.31
N TYR A 24 11.45 -24.96 -18.02
CA TYR A 24 11.24 -26.11 -17.14
C TYR A 24 10.07 -25.89 -16.16
N VAL A 25 9.27 -24.84 -16.35
CA VAL A 25 8.14 -24.49 -15.50
C VAL A 25 6.85 -24.72 -16.26
N ASP A 26 6.00 -25.61 -15.75
CA ASP A 26 4.72 -25.96 -16.38
C ASP A 26 3.67 -24.84 -16.19
N HIS A 27 3.70 -24.17 -15.02
CA HIS A 27 2.72 -23.15 -14.67
C HIS A 27 3.33 -22.02 -13.83
N ILE A 28 2.93 -20.77 -14.09
CA ILE A 28 3.41 -19.59 -13.35
C ILE A 28 2.25 -19.00 -12.55
N ILE A 29 2.47 -18.79 -11.25
CA ILE A 29 1.57 -18.04 -10.39
C ILE A 29 2.09 -16.62 -10.25
N LEU A 30 1.26 -15.64 -10.63
CA LEU A 30 1.57 -14.21 -10.49
C LEU A 30 0.84 -13.65 -9.27
N ALA A 31 1.58 -13.02 -8.36
CA ALA A 31 1.01 -12.38 -7.17
C ALA A 31 0.36 -11.02 -7.48
N ASN A 32 0.58 -10.48 -8.68
CA ASN A 32 0.00 -9.22 -9.15
C ASN A 32 -0.46 -9.36 -10.59
N PRO A 33 -1.53 -8.65 -10.99
CA PRO A 33 -1.85 -8.47 -12.40
C PRO A 33 -0.64 -7.89 -13.14
N PRO A 34 -0.36 -8.33 -14.37
CA PRO A 34 0.74 -7.79 -15.17
C PRO A 34 0.41 -6.34 -15.57
N MET A 35 1.05 -5.38 -14.92
CA MET A 35 0.88 -3.94 -15.20
C MET A 35 1.88 -3.42 -16.24
N GLY A 36 2.93 -4.19 -16.55
CA GLY A 36 4.03 -3.78 -17.42
C GLY A 36 4.23 -4.69 -18.63
N SER A 37 5.39 -4.53 -19.28
CA SER A 37 5.78 -5.24 -20.49
C SER A 37 6.14 -6.73 -20.30
N LYS A 38 6.18 -7.22 -19.06
CA LYS A 38 6.46 -8.62 -18.78
C LYS A 38 5.28 -9.49 -19.20
N SER A 39 5.46 -10.21 -20.29
CA SER A 39 4.50 -11.18 -20.81
C SER A 39 5.13 -12.56 -20.72
N TYR A 40 4.49 -13.47 -20.01
CA TYR A 40 4.83 -14.89 -19.96
C TYR A 40 4.02 -15.65 -21.02
N LYS A 41 4.03 -15.16 -22.27
CA LYS A 41 3.18 -15.63 -23.38
C LYS A 41 3.32 -17.11 -23.73
N SER A 42 4.42 -17.74 -23.31
CA SER A 42 4.73 -19.13 -23.63
C SER A 42 4.33 -20.14 -22.54
N GLN A 43 3.97 -19.68 -21.35
CA GLN A 43 3.58 -20.55 -20.22
C GLN A 43 2.15 -20.27 -19.78
N SER A 44 1.52 -21.33 -19.23
CA SER A 44 0.25 -21.18 -18.53
C SER A 44 0.44 -20.32 -17.28
N THR A 45 -0.38 -19.28 -17.13
CA THR A 45 -0.28 -18.35 -16.00
C THR A 45 -1.60 -18.18 -15.29
N THR A 46 -1.56 -18.11 -13.96
CA THR A 46 -2.72 -17.77 -13.12
C THR A 46 -2.36 -16.64 -12.17
N ILE A 47 -3.27 -15.69 -11.98
CA ILE A 47 -3.09 -14.56 -11.06
C ILE A 47 -3.73 -14.93 -9.73
N ILE A 48 -2.89 -15.04 -8.69
CA ILE A 48 -3.31 -15.33 -7.32
C ILE A 48 -2.80 -14.19 -6.44
N GLU A 49 -3.60 -13.16 -6.26
CA GLU A 49 -3.25 -12.00 -5.44
C GLU A 49 -3.32 -12.32 -3.95
N ASN A 50 -2.49 -11.63 -3.17
CA ASN A 50 -2.44 -11.75 -1.71
C ASN A 50 -3.53 -10.89 -1.07
N PHE A 51 -4.77 -11.35 -1.15
CA PHE A 51 -5.89 -10.70 -0.49
C PHE A 51 -6.04 -11.15 0.96
N PRO A 52 -6.61 -10.31 1.85
CA PRO A 52 -6.89 -10.70 3.23
C PRO A 52 -8.04 -11.71 3.30
N LYS A 53 -8.10 -12.46 4.39
CA LYS A 53 -9.24 -13.32 4.72
C LYS A 53 -10.42 -12.47 5.22
N ILE A 54 -11.64 -12.91 4.94
CA ILE A 54 -12.88 -12.25 5.38
C ILE A 54 -13.00 -12.18 6.90
N GLU A 55 -12.38 -13.10 7.64
CA GLU A 55 -12.37 -13.09 9.10
C GLU A 55 -11.84 -11.79 9.72
N TYR A 56 -11.00 -11.03 8.98
CA TYR A 56 -10.47 -9.73 9.41
C TYR A 56 -11.40 -8.54 9.12
N LEU A 57 -12.59 -8.79 8.58
CA LEU A 57 -13.55 -7.74 8.26
C LEU A 57 -14.06 -7.05 9.53
N THR A 58 -13.64 -5.83 9.75
CA THR A 58 -14.03 -5.06 10.94
C THR A 58 -15.54 -4.76 10.95
N PRO A 59 -16.26 -5.00 12.05
CA PRO A 59 -17.67 -4.63 12.17
C PRO A 59 -17.93 -3.13 11.96
N LEU A 60 -19.04 -2.78 11.30
CA LEU A 60 -19.40 -1.38 11.03
C LEU A 60 -19.56 -0.54 12.29
N GLU A 61 -20.10 -1.13 13.36
CA GLU A 61 -20.27 -0.46 14.65
C GLU A 61 -18.92 -0.01 15.23
N GLN A 62 -17.88 -0.82 15.04
CA GLN A 62 -16.53 -0.48 15.48
C GLN A 62 -15.95 0.66 14.64
N ILE A 63 -16.19 0.66 13.31
CA ILE A 63 -15.76 1.72 12.41
C ILE A 63 -16.41 3.05 12.79
N LYS A 64 -17.74 3.06 13.01
CA LYS A 64 -18.50 4.25 13.41
C LYS A 64 -18.06 4.83 14.76
N LYS A 65 -17.54 4.00 15.65
CA LYS A 65 -17.04 4.41 16.98
C LYS A 65 -15.63 5.02 16.94
N ARG A 66 -14.90 4.96 15.83
CA ARG A 66 -13.56 5.53 15.73
C ARG A 66 -13.60 7.04 15.88
N LYS A 67 -12.81 7.54 16.82
CA LYS A 67 -12.67 8.98 17.08
C LYS A 67 -11.24 9.43 16.80
N GLY A 68 -11.05 10.73 16.65
CA GLY A 68 -9.73 11.32 16.44
C GLY A 68 -9.31 11.34 14.97
N ASN A 69 -8.26 12.09 14.70
CA ASN A 69 -7.72 12.35 13.37
C ASN A 69 -6.43 11.54 13.16
N PHE A 70 -6.55 10.20 13.36
CA PHE A 70 -5.42 9.27 13.31
C PHE A 70 -5.22 8.74 11.89
N ILE A 71 -4.03 8.99 11.33
CA ILE A 71 -3.58 8.54 10.01
C ILE A 71 -2.57 7.40 10.21
N LEU A 72 -2.66 6.35 9.41
CA LEU A 72 -1.75 5.21 9.44
C LEU A 72 -0.99 5.07 8.12
N TYR A 73 0.31 4.96 8.22
CA TYR A 73 1.17 4.31 7.23
C TYR A 73 1.73 3.03 7.84
N HIS A 74 1.68 1.87 7.14
CA HIS A 74 2.33 0.66 7.64
C HIS A 74 3.07 -0.14 6.55
N GLY A 75 4.02 -0.99 6.99
CA GLY A 75 4.81 -1.90 6.18
C GLY A 75 6.23 -1.40 5.85
N HIS A 76 6.86 -1.95 4.83
CA HIS A 76 8.23 -1.59 4.46
C HIS A 76 8.36 -0.11 4.12
N ILE A 77 9.45 0.50 4.60
CA ILE A 77 9.76 1.91 4.46
C ILE A 77 11.03 2.07 3.63
N GLY A 78 10.88 2.58 2.44
CA GLY A 78 11.98 2.91 1.52
C GLY A 78 11.70 4.22 0.78
N PRO A 79 12.69 4.81 0.10
CA PRO A 79 12.52 6.08 -0.60
C PRO A 79 11.36 6.11 -1.61
N GLU A 80 11.10 4.98 -2.28
CA GLU A 80 10.02 4.84 -3.24
C GLU A 80 8.62 4.78 -2.62
N ARG A 81 8.54 4.65 -1.29
CA ARG A 81 7.28 4.56 -0.55
C ARG A 81 6.69 5.93 -0.20
N GLY A 82 7.36 7.03 -0.55
CA GLY A 82 6.83 8.39 -0.45
C GLY A 82 6.74 8.94 0.98
N LEU A 83 7.51 8.37 1.92
CA LEU A 83 7.43 8.79 3.32
C LEU A 83 7.96 10.21 3.52
N LYS A 84 8.99 10.62 2.77
CA LYS A 84 9.54 11.98 2.82
C LYS A 84 8.48 13.02 2.43
N GLU A 85 7.80 12.77 1.32
CA GLU A 85 6.72 13.61 0.79
C GLU A 85 5.53 13.65 1.77
N LEU A 86 5.22 12.52 2.40
CA LEU A 86 4.19 12.43 3.44
C LEU A 86 4.52 13.29 4.66
N VAL A 87 5.76 13.28 5.13
CA VAL A 87 6.20 14.12 6.26
C VAL A 87 6.06 15.61 5.93
N TYR A 88 6.46 16.05 4.73
CA TYR A 88 6.21 17.42 4.28
C TYR A 88 4.71 17.75 4.21
N ALA A 89 3.89 16.82 3.70
CA ALA A 89 2.46 17.00 3.63
C ALA A 89 1.83 17.12 5.03
N MET A 90 2.33 16.37 6.01
CA MET A 90 1.85 16.45 7.40
C MET A 90 2.07 17.83 8.03
N LYS A 91 3.13 18.58 7.67
CA LYS A 91 3.29 19.97 8.14
C LYS A 91 2.10 20.85 7.72
N GLN A 92 1.61 20.68 6.48
CA GLN A 92 0.43 21.40 6.01
C GLN A 92 -0.87 20.86 6.62
N VAL A 93 -0.98 19.54 6.82
CA VAL A 93 -2.15 18.94 7.45
C VAL A 93 -2.33 19.43 8.87
N VAL A 94 -1.26 19.43 9.68
CA VAL A 94 -1.29 19.85 11.08
C VAL A 94 -1.59 21.35 11.23
N SER A 95 -1.17 22.20 10.28
CA SER A 95 -1.51 23.62 10.29
C SER A 95 -3.01 23.89 10.11
N ILE A 96 -3.74 22.97 9.44
CA ILE A 96 -5.19 23.10 9.18
C ILE A 96 -6.01 22.24 10.16
N VAL A 97 -5.50 21.07 10.51
CA VAL A 97 -6.11 20.10 11.45
C VAL A 97 -5.09 19.81 12.58
N PRO A 98 -4.98 20.68 13.59
CA PRO A 98 -3.94 20.55 14.64
C PRO A 98 -3.99 19.24 15.42
N SER A 99 -5.14 18.59 15.48
CA SER A 99 -5.33 17.28 16.13
C SER A 99 -4.98 16.07 15.24
N ALA A 100 -4.53 16.29 14.00
CA ALA A 100 -4.11 15.21 13.12
C ALA A 100 -2.77 14.62 13.60
N SER A 101 -2.72 13.27 13.62
CA SER A 101 -1.48 12.57 13.92
C SER A 101 -1.25 11.42 12.93
N LEU A 102 0.00 11.18 12.59
CA LEU A 102 0.45 10.12 11.71
C LEU A 102 1.22 9.07 12.52
N ASN A 103 0.76 7.83 12.47
CA ASN A 103 1.52 6.69 12.95
C ASN A 103 2.16 5.97 11.77
N ILE A 104 3.49 5.82 11.81
CA ILE A 104 4.30 5.10 10.84
C ILE A 104 4.74 3.80 11.51
N VAL A 105 4.22 2.67 11.02
CA VAL A 105 4.50 1.33 11.59
C VAL A 105 5.25 0.50 10.57
N GLY A 106 6.52 0.15 10.83
CA GLY A 106 7.26 -0.68 9.89
C GLY A 106 8.77 -0.62 10.03
N THR A 107 9.44 -1.30 9.10
CA THR A 107 10.91 -1.39 9.08
C THR A 107 11.49 -0.53 7.97
N PHE A 108 12.43 0.30 8.31
CA PHE A 108 13.23 1.05 7.34
C PHE A 108 14.19 0.12 6.61
N ARG A 109 14.29 0.29 5.29
CA ARG A 109 15.23 -0.49 4.46
C ARG A 109 16.68 -0.21 4.81
N THR A 110 17.00 1.03 5.19
CA THR A 110 18.35 1.44 5.57
C THR A 110 18.30 2.43 6.74
N LYS A 111 19.30 2.33 7.61
CA LYS A 111 19.45 3.25 8.76
C LYS A 111 19.60 4.70 8.30
N ASN A 112 20.37 4.95 7.26
CA ASN A 112 20.53 6.29 6.71
C ASN A 112 19.21 6.94 6.28
N PHE A 113 18.29 6.16 5.67
CA PHE A 113 16.98 6.69 5.31
C PHE A 113 16.10 6.95 6.54
N GLU A 114 16.19 6.11 7.55
CA GLU A 114 15.52 6.33 8.83
C GLU A 114 15.98 7.63 9.49
N ASP A 115 17.31 7.81 9.61
CA ASP A 115 17.88 9.00 10.22
C ASP A 115 17.47 10.28 9.46
N ASN A 116 17.46 10.23 8.13
CA ASN A 116 16.99 11.34 7.31
C ASN A 116 15.50 11.68 7.56
N ILE A 117 14.64 10.69 7.76
CA ILE A 117 13.22 10.92 8.08
C ILE A 117 13.05 11.47 9.49
N ARG A 118 13.77 10.95 10.48
CA ARG A 118 13.73 11.44 11.86
C ARG A 118 14.21 12.90 11.95
N ASN A 119 15.33 13.22 11.31
CA ASN A 119 15.86 14.58 11.23
C ASN A 119 14.87 15.54 10.53
N LEU A 120 14.18 15.06 9.48
CA LEU A 120 13.15 15.86 8.80
C LEU A 120 11.94 16.14 9.71
N ILE A 121 11.49 15.16 10.48
CA ILE A 121 10.39 15.33 11.44
C ILE A 121 10.78 16.36 12.50
N GLU A 122 12.01 16.32 12.99
CA GLU A 122 12.54 17.28 13.97
C GLU A 122 12.65 18.70 13.36
N ALA A 123 13.27 18.82 12.20
CA ALA A 123 13.43 20.11 11.50
C ALA A 123 12.10 20.80 11.15
N LEU A 124 11.02 20.01 11.00
CA LEU A 124 9.67 20.52 10.75
C LEU A 124 8.83 20.67 12.03
N GLU A 125 9.39 20.37 13.20
CA GLU A 125 8.71 20.43 14.50
C GLU A 125 7.44 19.56 14.57
N LEU A 126 7.53 18.33 14.05
CA LEU A 126 6.39 17.40 13.93
C LEU A 126 6.45 16.23 14.92
N GLN A 127 7.35 16.26 15.93
CA GLN A 127 7.56 15.14 16.87
C GLN A 127 6.30 14.82 17.69
N SER A 128 5.45 15.80 17.97
CA SER A 128 4.16 15.62 18.65
C SER A 128 3.05 15.04 17.76
N SER A 129 3.22 15.14 16.43
CA SER A 129 2.20 14.78 15.45
C SER A 129 2.56 13.53 14.63
N ILE A 130 3.83 13.11 14.63
CA ILE A 130 4.30 11.93 13.90
C ILE A 130 5.00 10.96 14.84
N MET A 131 4.47 9.75 14.94
CA MET A 131 5.06 8.65 15.70
C MET A 131 5.60 7.59 14.74
N ILE A 132 6.82 7.12 14.98
CA ILE A 132 7.42 5.99 14.27
C ILE A 132 7.48 4.81 15.24
N THR A 133 6.86 3.70 14.85
CA THR A 133 6.83 2.45 15.59
C THR A 133 7.46 1.34 14.75
N ASP A 134 8.24 0.49 15.36
CA ASP A 134 8.85 -0.66 14.71
C ASP A 134 7.80 -1.62 14.14
N GLN A 135 8.26 -2.50 13.26
CA GLN A 135 7.43 -3.55 12.70
C GLN A 135 6.87 -4.45 13.80
N VAL A 136 5.60 -4.75 13.70
CA VAL A 136 4.92 -5.73 14.56
C VAL A 136 4.68 -7.04 13.80
N PRO A 137 4.48 -8.17 14.49
CA PRO A 137 3.98 -9.40 13.87
C PRO A 137 2.69 -9.14 13.09
N HIS A 138 2.52 -9.81 11.94
CA HIS A 138 1.34 -9.59 11.07
C HIS A 138 0.01 -9.82 11.79
N SER A 139 -0.04 -10.75 12.74
CA SER A 139 -1.23 -10.99 13.57
C SER A 139 -1.67 -9.78 14.40
N GLN A 140 -0.76 -8.88 14.75
CA GLN A 140 -1.04 -7.69 15.55
C GLN A 140 -1.39 -6.46 14.71
N ILE A 141 -1.12 -6.48 13.40
CA ILE A 141 -1.34 -5.31 12.53
C ILE A 141 -2.83 -4.92 12.47
N TRP A 142 -3.73 -5.87 12.52
CA TRP A 142 -5.17 -5.65 12.48
C TRP A 142 -5.66 -4.76 13.63
N GLY A 143 -5.14 -5.01 14.84
CA GLY A 143 -5.45 -4.18 16.01
C GLY A 143 -4.92 -2.75 15.87
N ILE A 144 -3.78 -2.57 15.20
CA ILE A 144 -3.22 -1.24 14.91
C ILE A 144 -4.08 -0.54 13.85
N ILE A 145 -4.35 -1.17 12.71
CA ILE A 145 -5.16 -0.59 11.63
C ILE A 145 -6.50 -0.12 12.19
N ASN A 146 -7.14 -0.94 13.04
CA ASN A 146 -8.46 -0.67 13.61
C ASN A 146 -8.52 0.55 14.54
N LYS A 147 -7.39 1.06 15.04
CA LYS A 147 -7.33 2.30 15.84
C LYS A 147 -7.31 3.57 15.00
N HIS A 148 -7.11 3.46 13.68
CA HIS A 148 -6.95 4.59 12.77
C HIS A 148 -8.19 4.82 11.92
N ARG A 149 -8.39 6.05 11.45
CA ARG A 149 -9.47 6.43 10.55
C ARG A 149 -9.04 6.49 9.10
N VAL A 150 -7.83 6.98 8.88
CA VAL A 150 -7.27 7.19 7.53
C VAL A 150 -6.07 6.29 7.32
N GLY A 151 -6.04 5.59 6.20
CA GLY A 151 -4.88 4.86 5.72
C GLY A 151 -4.22 5.59 4.56
N VAL A 152 -2.89 5.71 4.55
CA VAL A 152 -2.18 6.42 3.49
C VAL A 152 -1.17 5.52 2.76
N ILE A 153 -1.21 5.56 1.42
CA ILE A 153 -0.29 4.85 0.52
C ILE A 153 0.28 5.86 -0.48
N PRO A 154 1.27 6.67 -0.06
CA PRO A 154 1.78 7.80 -0.84
C PRO A 154 2.95 7.41 -1.75
N PHE A 155 2.89 6.23 -2.36
CA PHE A 155 3.99 5.69 -3.14
C PHE A 155 4.39 6.63 -4.28
N ARG A 156 5.68 6.89 -4.41
CA ARG A 156 6.25 7.66 -5.51
C ARG A 156 6.15 6.88 -6.83
N ARG A 157 6.14 7.60 -7.93
CA ARG A 157 6.20 7.00 -9.27
C ARG A 157 7.59 6.45 -9.53
N THR A 158 7.71 5.14 -9.58
CA THR A 158 8.94 4.40 -9.92
C THR A 158 8.57 3.13 -10.67
N PRO A 159 9.47 2.51 -11.45
CA PRO A 159 9.18 1.23 -12.11
C PRO A 159 8.65 0.16 -11.15
N LEU A 160 9.17 0.13 -9.90
CA LEU A 160 8.73 -0.83 -8.90
C LEU A 160 7.28 -0.57 -8.44
N THR A 161 6.90 0.67 -8.21
CA THR A 161 5.58 1.03 -7.68
C THR A 161 4.51 1.12 -8.75
N GLU A 162 4.88 1.23 -10.02
CA GLU A 162 3.98 1.17 -11.16
C GLU A 162 3.62 -0.27 -11.58
N GLU A 163 4.35 -1.27 -11.08
CA GLU A 163 4.11 -2.67 -11.41
C GLU A 163 3.59 -3.50 -10.22
N ASN A 164 3.77 -3.04 -8.99
CA ASN A 164 3.46 -3.84 -7.79
C ASN A 164 2.24 -3.32 -7.05
N THR A 165 1.27 -4.20 -6.81
CA THR A 165 0.10 -3.92 -5.99
C THR A 165 0.48 -3.88 -4.51
N PRO A 166 0.16 -2.80 -3.78
CA PRO A 166 0.40 -2.73 -2.34
C PRO A 166 -0.63 -3.58 -1.58
N THR A 167 -0.22 -4.70 -1.01
CA THR A 167 -1.12 -5.60 -0.21
C THR A 167 -1.79 -4.89 0.95
N LYS A 168 -1.09 -3.91 1.58
CA LYS A 168 -1.64 -3.06 2.65
C LYS A 168 -2.92 -2.29 2.24
N LEU A 169 -3.14 -2.09 0.95
CA LEU A 169 -4.37 -1.50 0.42
C LEU A 169 -5.59 -2.31 0.88
N PHE A 170 -5.56 -3.61 0.66
CA PHE A 170 -6.66 -4.52 1.00
C PHE A 170 -6.81 -4.70 2.51
N GLU A 171 -5.70 -4.65 3.26
CA GLU A 171 -5.71 -4.69 4.72
C GLU A 171 -6.40 -3.45 5.31
N MET A 172 -6.14 -2.26 4.76
CA MET A 172 -6.81 -1.03 5.15
C MET A 172 -8.30 -1.01 4.70
N MET A 173 -8.60 -1.54 3.50
CA MET A 173 -9.99 -1.65 2.99
C MET A 173 -10.85 -2.56 3.88
N ILE A 174 -10.36 -3.74 4.25
CA ILE A 174 -11.12 -4.70 5.05
C ILE A 174 -11.35 -4.18 6.46
N CYS A 175 -10.40 -3.41 7.00
CA CYS A 175 -10.56 -2.72 8.27
C CYS A 175 -11.44 -1.46 8.16
N GLY A 176 -11.84 -1.02 6.98
CA GLY A 176 -12.72 0.13 6.78
C GLY A 176 -12.05 1.46 7.15
N LEU A 177 -10.87 1.74 6.62
CA LEU A 177 -10.25 3.06 6.69
C LEU A 177 -10.68 3.91 5.48
N GLU A 178 -10.77 5.21 5.68
CA GLU A 178 -10.69 6.16 4.56
C GLU A 178 -9.28 6.06 3.95
N LEU A 179 -9.20 6.02 2.64
CA LEU A 179 -7.93 5.76 1.96
C LEU A 179 -7.44 6.97 1.19
N VAL A 180 -6.19 7.35 1.45
CA VAL A 180 -5.43 8.31 0.64
C VAL A 180 -4.37 7.54 -0.14
N VAL A 181 -4.49 7.52 -1.47
CA VAL A 181 -3.67 6.63 -2.32
C VAL A 181 -3.08 7.40 -3.49
N SER A 182 -1.81 7.18 -3.76
CA SER A 182 -1.16 7.69 -4.97
C SER A 182 -1.83 7.13 -6.21
N LYS A 183 -2.15 8.02 -7.16
CA LYS A 183 -2.80 7.65 -8.42
C LYS A 183 -1.81 6.95 -9.35
N LEU A 184 -1.54 5.67 -9.06
CA LEU A 184 -0.64 4.79 -9.80
C LEU A 184 -1.42 3.61 -10.40
N PRO A 185 -0.97 3.04 -11.54
CA PRO A 185 -1.69 1.98 -12.24
C PRO A 185 -2.14 0.81 -11.36
N PRO A 186 -1.31 0.23 -10.45
CA PRO A 186 -1.75 -0.89 -9.63
C PRO A 186 -2.92 -0.55 -8.70
N ALA A 187 -2.93 0.65 -8.11
CA ALA A 187 -4.04 1.07 -7.26
C ALA A 187 -5.30 1.36 -8.08
N GLN A 188 -5.15 1.99 -9.26
CA GLN A 188 -6.27 2.30 -10.16
C GLN A 188 -6.91 1.04 -10.75
N PHE A 189 -6.19 -0.07 -10.85
CA PHE A 189 -6.74 -1.34 -11.29
C PHE A 189 -7.78 -1.91 -10.31
N PHE A 190 -7.56 -1.74 -9.00
CA PHE A 190 -8.42 -2.29 -7.95
C PHE A 190 -9.47 -1.32 -7.43
N LEU A 191 -9.21 -0.02 -7.54
CA LEU A 191 -10.01 1.04 -6.92
C LEU A 191 -10.65 1.94 -7.97
N ASN A 192 -11.89 2.32 -7.68
CA ASN A 192 -12.64 3.34 -8.43
C ASN A 192 -12.50 4.72 -7.74
N ASN A 193 -13.62 5.40 -7.52
CA ASN A 193 -13.69 6.70 -6.87
C ASN A 193 -13.85 6.62 -5.34
N SER A 194 -13.78 5.44 -4.75
CA SER A 194 -13.97 5.21 -3.30
C SER A 194 -12.70 5.46 -2.48
N VAL A 195 -11.86 6.37 -2.94
CA VAL A 195 -10.61 6.78 -2.27
C VAL A 195 -10.28 8.23 -2.58
N HIS A 196 -9.47 8.85 -1.74
CA HIS A 196 -8.90 10.17 -1.97
C HIS A 196 -7.59 10.02 -2.77
N TRP A 197 -7.68 10.20 -4.08
CA TRP A 197 -6.51 10.13 -4.96
C TRP A 197 -5.55 11.30 -4.73
N CYS A 198 -4.25 11.01 -4.60
CA CYS A 198 -3.21 12.04 -4.58
C CYS A 198 -2.19 11.86 -5.72
N ASN A 199 -1.60 12.98 -6.14
CA ASN A 199 -0.42 12.96 -6.99
C ASN A 199 0.82 12.81 -6.10
N PRO A 200 1.60 11.71 -6.22
CA PRO A 200 2.75 11.45 -5.35
C PRO A 200 3.90 12.45 -5.53
N ASP A 201 3.94 13.14 -6.66
CA ASP A 201 4.99 14.12 -6.98
C ASP A 201 4.62 15.54 -6.51
N ASN A 202 3.47 15.69 -5.83
CA ASN A 202 2.95 16.98 -5.38
C ASN A 202 2.49 16.92 -3.91
N ILE A 203 3.29 17.52 -3.03
CA ILE A 203 3.04 17.58 -1.58
C ILE A 203 1.67 18.20 -1.27
N ASN A 204 1.28 19.27 -1.97
CA ASN A 204 -0.02 19.91 -1.79
C ASN A 204 -1.19 19.00 -2.20
N SER A 205 -0.98 18.10 -3.15
CA SER A 205 -1.98 17.09 -3.50
C SER A 205 -2.13 16.06 -2.38
N ILE A 206 -1.03 15.60 -1.80
CA ILE A 206 -1.05 14.64 -0.69
C ILE A 206 -1.75 15.28 0.53
N SER A 207 -1.38 16.50 0.91
CA SER A 207 -1.97 17.18 2.08
C SER A 207 -3.47 17.43 1.89
N ARG A 208 -3.92 17.92 0.72
CA ARG A 208 -5.34 18.12 0.42
C ARG A 208 -6.15 16.83 0.50
N SER A 209 -5.60 15.73 -0.03
CA SER A 209 -6.25 14.41 0.04
C SER A 209 -6.36 13.90 1.48
N LEU A 210 -5.34 14.11 2.31
CA LEU A 210 -5.38 13.78 3.74
C LEU A 210 -6.42 14.61 4.49
N ILE A 211 -6.47 15.92 4.27
CA ILE A 211 -7.46 16.81 4.88
C ILE A 211 -8.88 16.41 4.45
N SER A 212 -9.08 16.12 3.17
CA SER A 212 -10.35 15.63 2.66
C SER A 212 -10.78 14.34 3.37
N ALA A 213 -9.88 13.36 3.48
CA ALA A 213 -10.16 12.10 4.16
C ALA A 213 -10.46 12.28 5.67
N LEU A 214 -9.81 13.23 6.33
CA LEU A 214 -10.08 13.56 7.73
C LEU A 214 -11.44 14.23 7.94
N ASN A 215 -11.97 14.89 6.91
CA ASN A 215 -13.24 15.60 6.97
C ASN A 215 -14.48 14.75 6.65
N THR A 216 -14.30 13.49 6.20
CA THR A 216 -15.41 12.55 5.87
C THR A 216 -16.00 11.84 7.10
N LYS A 217 -16.03 12.50 8.27
CA LYS A 217 -16.36 11.84 9.57
C LYS A 217 -17.69 11.08 9.55
N ASP A 218 -18.69 11.62 8.90
CA ASP A 218 -20.07 11.09 8.89
C ASP A 218 -20.44 10.43 7.55
N ASP A 219 -19.61 10.62 6.52
CA ASP A 219 -19.78 9.98 5.21
C ASP A 219 -18.95 8.71 5.13
N LEU A 220 -19.61 7.56 5.17
CA LEU A 220 -18.99 6.24 5.06
C LEU A 220 -19.11 5.63 3.66
N SER A 221 -19.52 6.39 2.64
CA SER A 221 -19.78 5.90 1.28
C SER A 221 -18.56 5.17 0.68
N ASN A 222 -17.37 5.76 0.79
CA ASN A 222 -16.12 5.15 0.35
C ASN A 222 -15.85 3.83 1.09
N ILE A 223 -16.04 3.83 2.40
CA ILE A 223 -15.84 2.65 3.26
C ILE A 223 -16.81 1.54 2.87
N TYR A 224 -18.09 1.85 2.64
CA TYR A 224 -19.08 0.85 2.21
C TYR A 224 -18.69 0.24 0.86
N GLU A 225 -18.30 1.05 -0.12
CA GLU A 225 -17.89 0.55 -1.43
C GLU A 225 -16.63 -0.30 -1.35
N ASN A 226 -15.60 0.15 -0.64
CA ASN A 226 -14.37 -0.62 -0.45
C ASN A 226 -14.63 -1.96 0.25
N ARG A 227 -15.51 -2.00 1.26
CA ARG A 227 -15.91 -3.23 1.95
C ARG A 227 -16.72 -4.15 1.05
N ARG A 228 -17.56 -3.61 0.17
CA ARG A 228 -18.28 -4.38 -0.85
C ARG A 228 -17.29 -5.07 -1.79
N LEU A 229 -16.30 -4.33 -2.30
CA LEU A 229 -15.25 -4.89 -3.16
C LEU A 229 -14.46 -6.02 -2.47
N ILE A 230 -14.12 -5.85 -1.18
CA ILE A 230 -13.49 -6.92 -0.40
C ILE A 230 -14.39 -8.16 -0.34
N LYS A 231 -15.64 -8.02 0.06
CA LYS A 231 -16.58 -9.15 0.18
C LYS A 231 -16.81 -9.87 -1.14
N GLU A 232 -16.97 -9.11 -2.22
CA GLU A 232 -17.36 -9.64 -3.51
C GLU A 232 -16.18 -10.12 -4.36
N LYS A 233 -14.99 -9.51 -4.21
CA LYS A 233 -13.88 -9.73 -5.15
C LYS A 233 -12.53 -9.98 -4.49
N TYR A 234 -12.12 -9.14 -3.52
CA TYR A 234 -10.72 -9.05 -3.08
C TYR A 234 -10.51 -9.73 -1.71
N ASN A 235 -10.83 -11.03 -1.64
CA ASN A 235 -10.66 -11.84 -0.44
C ASN A 235 -10.00 -13.19 -0.77
N TRP A 236 -9.32 -13.75 0.23
CA TRP A 236 -8.58 -14.99 0.09
C TRP A 236 -9.47 -16.19 -0.17
N GLU A 237 -10.67 -16.25 0.40
CA GLU A 237 -11.61 -17.37 0.23
C GLU A 237 -12.01 -17.60 -1.22
N LYS A 238 -12.02 -16.53 -2.04
CA LYS A 238 -12.23 -16.63 -3.49
C LYS A 238 -10.97 -17.06 -4.20
N LYS A 239 -9.83 -16.43 -3.90
CA LYS A 239 -8.54 -16.75 -4.53
C LYS A 239 -8.03 -18.14 -4.17
N GLN A 240 -8.34 -18.64 -2.97
CA GLN A 240 -8.04 -20.01 -2.58
C GLN A 240 -8.69 -21.04 -3.51
N LYS A 241 -9.89 -20.77 -4.02
CA LYS A 241 -10.55 -21.67 -4.98
C LYS A 241 -9.75 -21.73 -6.28
N ASP A 242 -9.36 -20.59 -6.82
CA ASP A 242 -8.52 -20.52 -8.02
C ASP A 242 -7.20 -21.25 -7.81
N TYR A 243 -6.56 -21.04 -6.65
CA TYR A 243 -5.31 -21.70 -6.26
C TYR A 243 -5.47 -23.24 -6.22
N LEU A 244 -6.53 -23.75 -5.58
CA LEU A 244 -6.75 -25.17 -5.43
C LEU A 244 -7.08 -25.87 -6.76
N THR A 245 -7.65 -25.18 -7.75
CA THR A 245 -7.91 -25.77 -9.07
C THR A 245 -6.64 -26.13 -9.82
N LEU A 246 -5.53 -25.42 -9.56
CA LEU A 246 -4.24 -25.71 -10.20
C LEU A 246 -3.69 -27.10 -9.85
N PHE A 247 -4.10 -27.66 -8.72
CA PHE A 247 -3.62 -28.97 -8.23
C PHE A 247 -4.63 -30.10 -8.45
N LYS A 248 -5.83 -29.82 -8.98
CA LYS A 248 -6.84 -30.84 -9.26
C LYS A 248 -6.80 -31.38 -10.68
N THR A 249 -6.01 -30.78 -11.54
CA THR A 249 -5.88 -31.12 -12.97
C THR A 249 -4.62 -31.94 -13.29
N GLN A 250 -4.03 -32.58 -12.27
CA GLN A 250 -2.95 -33.57 -12.45
C GLN A 250 -3.47 -34.99 -12.25
#